data_3de7901b1629001d275c3d2bc926322d
#
_entry.id   3de7901b1629001d275c3d2bc926322d
#
_cell.length_a   1.000
_cell.length_b   1.000
_cell.length_c   1.000
_cell.angle_alpha   90.00
_cell.angle_beta   90.00
_cell.angle_gamma   90.00
#
_symmetry.space_group_name_H-M   'P 1'
#
loop_
_entity.id
_entity.type
_entity.pdbx_description
1 polymer ?
#
loop_
_entity_poly.entity_id
_entity_poly.type
_entity_poly.pdbx_seq_one_letter_code
_entity_poly.pdbx_strand_id
1 'polypeptide(L)'
;MQTSIRLLGQRRFGPLFVTQFLNAFNDNLFRTSMILLVIYDIMKNPAQETTFSIVASALFILPFFLLSALGGQLADRYDKAYIIRLVKTAEIPIMIIGAAGIWLYNIPLMLTALFAMGAHSAFFGPIKYAILPQHLDSKNVLGGTGLVEAGTYLAVLGGTIAGGVIPANIVVFCILGIAVIGRIVAQFVPTAPPEPGSETLKIDWNIFRASIQLVNQTMHIRKLFLAIVSISFFWGIGAVLAAQFPPLVKNELSADKEVASLFLAVFSIGIAIGSVAVNRLLMGAVSARYSPASVIAMGVFVVDLWWSVTHWTNTSPGLHSIWDFIWLPGAWRILIDLLGISIAGGMFVVPLYAFLTTTVPKSETARTVAANSLVNSGAMVASTMMVGGLVQVGVTVADSLLIIAAGCIVAAWLSWLLVKAGDQDMSIHSG
;
A
#
# COMPACT_ATOMS: atom_id res chain seq x y z
N MET A 1 -0.31 -1.18 -22.98
CA MET A 1 -1.02 -0.05 -22.37
C MET A 1 -2.46 0.04 -22.85
N GLN A 2 -2.73 0.04 -24.15
CA GLN A 2 -4.11 0.07 -24.64
C GLN A 2 -4.98 -1.10 -24.14
N THR A 3 -4.43 -2.30 -24.00
CA THR A 3 -5.17 -3.48 -23.54
C THR A 3 -5.55 -3.39 -22.05
N SER A 4 -4.63 -2.99 -21.17
CA SER A 4 -4.91 -2.86 -19.73
C SER A 4 -5.85 -1.68 -19.43
N ILE A 5 -5.66 -0.52 -20.08
CA ILE A 5 -6.54 0.64 -19.89
C ILE A 5 -7.97 0.34 -20.36
N ARG A 6 -8.15 -0.48 -21.39
CA ARG A 6 -9.49 -0.93 -21.84
C ARG A 6 -10.28 -1.69 -20.77
N LEU A 7 -9.59 -2.27 -19.77
CA LEU A 7 -10.25 -2.92 -18.64
C LEU A 7 -11.09 -1.94 -17.83
N LEU A 8 -10.67 -0.67 -17.72
CA LEU A 8 -11.41 0.36 -16.98
C LEU A 8 -12.83 0.60 -17.54
N GLY A 9 -13.02 0.42 -18.84
CA GLY A 9 -14.33 0.51 -19.50
C GLY A 9 -15.18 -0.77 -19.39
N GLN A 10 -14.64 -1.84 -18.84
CA GLN A 10 -15.38 -3.11 -18.75
C GLN A 10 -16.22 -3.16 -17.47
N ARG A 11 -17.49 -3.59 -17.61
CA ARG A 11 -18.41 -3.74 -16.47
C ARG A 11 -17.87 -4.65 -15.37
N ARG A 12 -17.02 -5.63 -15.71
CA ARG A 12 -16.43 -6.58 -14.76
C ARG A 12 -15.29 -5.98 -13.92
N PHE A 13 -14.66 -4.89 -14.36
CA PHE A 13 -13.50 -4.32 -13.71
C PHE A 13 -13.68 -2.85 -13.32
N GLY A 14 -14.27 -2.00 -14.17
CA GLY A 14 -14.38 -0.56 -13.96
C GLY A 14 -15.02 -0.18 -12.63
N PRO A 15 -16.20 -0.71 -12.25
CA PRO A 15 -16.81 -0.40 -10.95
C PRO A 15 -15.95 -0.79 -9.76
N LEU A 16 -15.27 -1.94 -9.81
CA LEU A 16 -14.32 -2.36 -8.78
C LEU A 16 -13.15 -1.39 -8.66
N PHE A 17 -12.57 -1.00 -9.81
CA PHE A 17 -11.45 -0.05 -9.84
C PHE A 17 -11.84 1.30 -9.25
N VAL A 18 -12.99 1.87 -9.64
CA VAL A 18 -13.46 3.15 -9.08
C VAL A 18 -13.76 3.02 -7.59
N THR A 19 -14.39 1.93 -7.16
CA THR A 19 -14.69 1.69 -5.75
C THR A 19 -13.41 1.66 -4.89
N GLN A 20 -12.38 0.92 -5.34
CA GLN A 20 -11.11 0.83 -4.61
C GLN A 20 -10.31 2.15 -4.66
N PHE A 21 -10.37 2.87 -5.78
CA PHE A 21 -9.74 4.17 -5.91
C PHE A 21 -10.34 5.19 -4.93
N LEU A 22 -11.67 5.30 -4.91
CA LEU A 22 -12.38 6.19 -3.98
C LEU A 22 -12.15 5.80 -2.53
N ASN A 23 -12.02 4.49 -2.23
CA ASN A 23 -11.68 4.00 -0.91
C ASN A 23 -10.33 4.53 -0.45
N ALA A 24 -9.27 4.25 -1.22
CA ALA A 24 -7.92 4.67 -0.87
C ALA A 24 -7.77 6.20 -0.83
N PHE A 25 -8.46 6.91 -1.72
CA PHE A 25 -8.50 8.37 -1.72
C PHE A 25 -9.15 8.92 -0.44
N ASN A 26 -10.33 8.40 -0.08
CA ASN A 26 -11.09 8.85 1.10
C ASN A 26 -10.33 8.59 2.41
N ASP A 27 -9.71 7.40 2.52
CA ASP A 27 -8.90 7.01 3.66
C ASP A 27 -7.75 8.01 3.90
N ASN A 28 -7.05 8.40 2.83
CA ASN A 28 -5.92 9.31 2.94
C ASN A 28 -6.36 10.78 3.07
N LEU A 29 -7.45 11.18 2.42
CA LEU A 29 -8.05 12.50 2.61
C LEU A 29 -8.42 12.73 4.08
N PHE A 30 -9.18 11.81 4.68
CA PHE A 30 -9.58 11.91 6.09
C PHE A 30 -8.38 11.89 7.02
N ARG A 31 -7.49 10.88 6.87
CA ARG A 31 -6.31 10.71 7.74
C ARG A 31 -5.40 11.94 7.72
N THR A 32 -5.07 12.45 6.53
CA THR A 32 -4.17 13.60 6.39
C THR A 32 -4.80 14.86 6.95
N SER A 33 -6.05 15.17 6.60
CA SER A 33 -6.76 16.33 7.13
C SER A 33 -6.88 16.30 8.64
N MET A 34 -7.22 15.13 9.20
CA MET A 34 -7.32 14.94 10.65
C MET A 34 -5.96 15.18 11.35
N ILE A 35 -4.88 14.59 10.83
CA ILE A 35 -3.54 14.73 11.43
C ILE A 35 -3.11 16.20 11.37
N LEU A 36 -3.27 16.86 10.24
CA LEU A 36 -2.90 18.27 10.09
C LEU A 36 -3.74 19.18 11.00
N LEU A 37 -5.06 18.97 11.05
CA LEU A 37 -5.95 19.72 11.95
C LEU A 37 -5.50 19.60 13.42
N VAL A 38 -5.19 18.39 13.86
CA VAL A 38 -4.79 18.17 15.26
C VAL A 38 -3.43 18.78 15.55
N ILE A 39 -2.44 18.64 14.67
CA ILE A 39 -1.07 19.13 14.87
C ILE A 39 -1.02 20.67 14.79
N TYR A 40 -1.69 21.28 13.82
CA TYR A 40 -1.57 22.72 13.58
C TYR A 40 -2.56 23.55 14.36
N ASP A 41 -3.81 23.05 14.56
CA ASP A 41 -4.89 23.87 15.11
C ASP A 41 -5.23 23.50 16.57
N ILE A 42 -5.03 22.24 17.00
CA ILE A 42 -5.43 21.78 18.33
C ILE A 42 -4.25 21.65 19.29
N MET A 43 -3.16 21.00 18.86
CA MET A 43 -1.99 20.79 19.71
C MET A 43 -1.00 21.94 19.58
N LYS A 44 -0.30 22.23 20.69
CA LYS A 44 0.71 23.29 20.75
C LYS A 44 2.06 22.79 21.31
N ASN A 45 2.16 21.49 21.56
CA ASN A 45 3.33 20.87 22.17
C ASN A 45 3.92 19.82 21.20
N PRO A 46 5.17 20.01 20.73
CA PRO A 46 5.81 19.10 19.77
C PRO A 46 5.86 17.63 20.21
N ALA A 47 6.03 17.37 21.52
CA ALA A 47 6.03 16.00 22.05
C ALA A 47 4.64 15.34 21.95
N GLN A 48 3.57 16.12 22.18
CA GLN A 48 2.19 15.63 22.02
C GLN A 48 1.84 15.40 20.56
N GLU A 49 2.29 16.28 19.65
CA GLU A 49 2.11 16.16 18.19
C GLU A 49 2.76 14.86 17.67
N THR A 50 4.01 14.59 18.07
CA THR A 50 4.72 13.36 17.71
C THR A 50 4.00 12.13 18.24
N THR A 51 3.60 12.16 19.53
CA THR A 51 2.86 11.05 20.15
C THR A 51 1.54 10.80 19.45
N PHE A 52 0.79 11.86 19.12
CA PHE A 52 -0.47 11.75 18.39
C PHE A 52 -0.28 11.10 16.99
N SER A 53 0.74 11.53 16.26
CA SER A 53 1.04 10.97 14.93
C SER A 53 1.36 9.48 14.97
N ILE A 54 2.13 9.05 15.98
CA ILE A 54 2.45 7.63 16.23
C ILE A 54 1.19 6.85 16.58
N VAL A 55 0.38 7.37 17.53
CA VAL A 55 -0.86 6.72 17.96
C VAL A 55 -1.87 6.63 16.80
N ALA A 56 -2.04 7.69 16.02
CA ALA A 56 -2.92 7.70 14.86
C ALA A 56 -2.48 6.66 13.81
N SER A 57 -1.18 6.58 13.52
CA SER A 57 -0.64 5.58 12.58
C SER A 57 -0.84 4.16 13.11
N ALA A 58 -0.57 3.91 14.37
CA ALA A 58 -0.79 2.60 14.99
C ALA A 58 -2.27 2.19 15.00
N LEU A 59 -3.17 3.11 15.34
CA LEU A 59 -4.62 2.89 15.33
C LEU A 59 -5.17 2.53 13.94
N PHE A 60 -4.62 3.10 12.88
CA PHE A 60 -5.01 2.76 11.52
C PHE A 60 -4.52 1.37 11.09
N ILE A 61 -3.29 1.00 11.49
CA ILE A 61 -2.67 -0.28 11.09
C ILE A 61 -3.17 -1.45 11.95
N LEU A 62 -3.48 -1.22 13.22
CA LEU A 62 -3.88 -2.26 14.16
C LEU A 62 -5.05 -3.14 13.68
N PRO A 63 -6.14 -2.60 13.07
CA PRO A 63 -7.21 -3.42 12.53
C PRO A 63 -6.77 -4.37 11.41
N PHE A 64 -5.80 -4.00 10.58
CA PHE A 64 -5.28 -4.89 9.55
C PHE A 64 -4.64 -6.13 10.16
N PHE A 65 -3.88 -5.94 11.23
CA PHE A 65 -3.30 -7.07 11.96
C PHE A 65 -4.37 -7.94 12.63
N LEU A 66 -5.40 -7.33 13.21
CA LEU A 66 -6.43 -8.06 13.93
C LEU A 66 -7.48 -8.72 13.03
N LEU A 67 -7.91 -8.05 11.95
CA LEU A 67 -9.13 -8.41 11.22
C LEU A 67 -8.88 -9.00 9.83
N SER A 68 -7.66 -8.94 9.28
CA SER A 68 -7.38 -9.43 7.91
C SER A 68 -7.73 -10.91 7.75
N ALA A 69 -7.42 -11.75 8.76
CA ALA A 69 -7.74 -13.18 8.73
C ALA A 69 -9.27 -13.42 8.67
N LEU A 70 -10.03 -12.67 9.45
CA LEU A 70 -11.50 -12.73 9.44
C LEU A 70 -12.05 -12.24 8.10
N GLY A 71 -11.50 -11.13 7.56
CA GLY A 71 -11.85 -10.60 6.25
C GLY A 71 -11.65 -11.61 5.12
N GLY A 72 -10.54 -12.33 5.16
CA GLY A 72 -10.25 -13.41 4.20
C GLY A 72 -11.26 -14.56 4.29
N GLN A 73 -11.55 -15.05 5.50
CA GLN A 73 -12.53 -16.14 5.71
C GLN A 73 -13.95 -15.76 5.23
N LEU A 74 -14.37 -14.52 5.52
CA LEU A 74 -15.66 -14.01 5.06
C LEU A 74 -15.72 -13.92 3.53
N ALA A 75 -14.64 -13.45 2.90
CA ALA A 75 -14.56 -13.31 1.46
C ALA A 75 -14.51 -14.66 0.71
N ASP A 76 -14.00 -15.73 1.35
CA ASP A 76 -14.06 -17.07 0.76
C ASP A 76 -15.44 -17.72 0.93
N ARG A 77 -16.17 -17.39 2.00
CA ARG A 77 -17.48 -17.98 2.31
C ARG A 77 -18.65 -17.28 1.64
N TYR A 78 -18.57 -15.97 1.44
CA TYR A 78 -19.66 -15.15 0.91
C TYR A 78 -19.31 -14.55 -0.46
N ASP A 79 -20.34 -14.09 -1.18
CA ASP A 79 -20.14 -13.32 -2.42
C ASP A 79 -19.30 -12.07 -2.15
N LYS A 80 -18.17 -11.96 -2.85
CA LYS A 80 -17.20 -10.87 -2.64
C LYS A 80 -17.80 -9.50 -2.94
N ALA A 81 -18.69 -9.42 -3.97
CA ALA A 81 -19.36 -8.17 -4.30
C ALA A 81 -20.39 -7.78 -3.21
N TYR A 82 -21.03 -8.76 -2.56
CA TYR A 82 -21.90 -8.50 -1.41
C TYR A 82 -21.09 -7.88 -0.25
N ILE A 83 -19.94 -8.46 0.08
CA ILE A 83 -19.08 -7.92 1.16
C ILE A 83 -18.57 -6.52 0.80
N ILE A 84 -18.16 -6.27 -0.46
CA ILE A 84 -17.78 -4.93 -0.93
C ILE A 84 -18.90 -3.91 -0.67
N ARG A 85 -20.14 -4.27 -1.00
CA ARG A 85 -21.31 -3.38 -0.76
C ARG A 85 -21.55 -3.13 0.73
N LEU A 86 -21.40 -4.17 1.57
CA LEU A 86 -21.56 -4.06 3.01
C LEU A 86 -20.49 -3.15 3.61
N VAL A 87 -19.23 -3.38 3.24
CA VAL A 87 -18.07 -2.57 3.66
C VAL A 87 -18.27 -1.11 3.25
N LYS A 88 -18.65 -0.86 1.99
CA LYS A 88 -18.92 0.52 1.51
C LYS A 88 -20.16 1.15 2.15
N THR A 89 -21.12 0.36 2.63
CA THR A 89 -22.23 0.87 3.45
C THR A 89 -21.75 1.29 4.84
N ALA A 90 -20.86 0.50 5.46
CA ALA A 90 -20.26 0.82 6.76
C ALA A 90 -19.35 2.06 6.72
N GLU A 91 -18.76 2.39 5.57
CA GLU A 91 -17.95 3.60 5.41
C GLU A 91 -18.75 4.88 5.67
N ILE A 92 -20.04 4.91 5.32
CA ILE A 92 -20.88 6.10 5.50
C ILE A 92 -20.98 6.51 6.98
N PRO A 93 -21.43 5.66 7.92
CA PRO A 93 -21.45 6.03 9.35
C PRO A 93 -20.04 6.29 9.92
N ILE A 94 -19.00 5.60 9.44
CA ILE A 94 -17.62 5.89 9.84
C ILE A 94 -17.23 7.32 9.46
N MET A 95 -17.54 7.74 8.23
CA MET A 95 -17.26 9.10 7.77
C MET A 95 -18.14 10.14 8.45
N ILE A 96 -19.38 9.80 8.88
CA ILE A 96 -20.19 10.69 9.70
C ILE A 96 -19.52 10.93 11.05
N ILE A 97 -18.99 9.89 11.71
CA ILE A 97 -18.25 10.02 12.98
C ILE A 97 -16.98 10.86 12.76
N GLY A 98 -16.24 10.59 11.65
CA GLY A 98 -15.05 11.35 11.30
C GLY A 98 -15.32 12.81 11.00
N ALA A 99 -16.39 13.08 10.24
CA ALA A 99 -16.87 14.44 9.95
C ALA A 99 -17.28 15.20 11.22
N ALA A 100 -18.02 14.54 12.11
CA ALA A 100 -18.38 15.12 13.42
C ALA A 100 -17.12 15.39 14.26
N GLY A 101 -16.14 14.48 14.26
CA GLY A 101 -14.88 14.66 14.94
C GLY A 101 -14.12 15.90 14.45
N ILE A 102 -13.98 16.07 13.13
CA ILE A 102 -13.35 17.26 12.53
C ILE A 102 -14.13 18.52 12.88
N TRP A 103 -15.44 18.50 12.67
CA TRP A 103 -16.29 19.68 12.88
C TRP A 103 -16.31 20.17 14.34
N LEU A 104 -16.30 19.22 15.29
CA LEU A 104 -16.32 19.52 16.73
C LEU A 104 -14.94 19.63 17.36
N TYR A 105 -13.85 19.51 16.57
CA TYR A 105 -12.46 19.46 17.06
C TYR A 105 -12.27 18.37 18.14
N ASN A 106 -12.98 17.24 18.02
CA ASN A 106 -13.01 16.17 18.99
C ASN A 106 -12.06 15.02 18.62
N ILE A 107 -10.89 14.99 19.25
CA ILE A 107 -9.84 13.99 18.96
C ILE A 107 -10.34 12.55 19.18
N PRO A 108 -11.04 12.19 20.28
CA PRO A 108 -11.60 10.85 20.46
C PRO A 108 -12.51 10.38 19.32
N LEU A 109 -13.39 11.22 18.79
CA LEU A 109 -14.23 10.88 17.64
C LEU A 109 -13.38 10.68 16.38
N MET A 110 -12.39 11.54 16.15
CA MET A 110 -11.47 11.40 15.01
C MET A 110 -10.71 10.08 15.07
N LEU A 111 -10.14 9.71 16.22
CA LEU A 111 -9.40 8.46 16.41
C LEU A 111 -10.32 7.23 16.31
N THR A 112 -11.57 7.33 16.80
CA THR A 112 -12.56 6.27 16.63
C THR A 112 -12.88 6.03 15.16
N ALA A 113 -13.11 7.11 14.40
CA ALA A 113 -13.33 7.01 12.97
C ALA A 113 -12.11 6.42 12.24
N LEU A 114 -10.88 6.83 12.62
CA LEU A 114 -9.65 6.33 12.06
C LEU A 114 -9.46 4.83 12.29
N PHE A 115 -9.72 4.35 13.51
CA PHE A 115 -9.70 2.92 13.83
C PHE A 115 -10.74 2.13 13.05
N ALA A 116 -11.99 2.64 13.00
CA ALA A 116 -13.08 2.02 12.25
C ALA A 116 -12.81 1.99 10.74
N MET A 117 -12.15 3.03 10.21
CA MET A 117 -11.69 3.09 8.83
C MET A 117 -10.59 2.07 8.54
N GLY A 118 -9.64 1.90 9.45
CA GLY A 118 -8.64 0.81 9.37
C GLY A 118 -9.31 -0.57 9.36
N ALA A 119 -10.34 -0.79 10.21
CA ALA A 119 -11.11 -2.03 10.23
C ALA A 119 -11.86 -2.27 8.90
N HIS A 120 -12.53 -1.25 8.39
CA HIS A 120 -13.19 -1.26 7.08
C HIS A 120 -12.20 -1.65 5.96
N SER A 121 -11.05 -1.03 5.92
CA SER A 121 -10.01 -1.29 4.91
C SER A 121 -9.35 -2.66 5.07
N ALA A 122 -9.25 -3.20 6.30
CA ALA A 122 -8.79 -4.56 6.55
C ALA A 122 -9.71 -5.63 5.95
N PHE A 123 -11.01 -5.41 5.89
CA PHE A 123 -11.96 -6.28 5.17
C PHE A 123 -11.90 -6.08 3.66
N PHE A 124 -11.76 -4.85 3.19
CA PHE A 124 -11.76 -4.55 1.76
C PHE A 124 -10.45 -5.00 1.07
N GLY A 125 -9.31 -4.88 1.75
CA GLY A 125 -7.99 -5.15 1.22
C GLY A 125 -7.83 -6.52 0.54
N PRO A 126 -8.13 -7.65 1.20
CA PRO A 126 -8.05 -8.97 0.61
C PRO A 126 -8.98 -9.15 -0.60
N ILE A 127 -10.18 -8.56 -0.54
CA ILE A 127 -11.23 -8.76 -1.53
C ILE A 127 -10.87 -8.12 -2.87
N LYS A 128 -10.29 -6.92 -2.86
CA LYS A 128 -9.95 -6.18 -4.10
C LYS A 128 -9.00 -6.93 -5.02
N TYR A 129 -8.16 -7.82 -4.47
CA TYR A 129 -7.28 -8.70 -5.26
C TYR A 129 -7.91 -10.06 -5.53
N ALA A 130 -8.57 -10.65 -4.51
CA ALA A 130 -9.17 -11.98 -4.63
C ALA A 130 -10.31 -12.08 -5.66
N ILE A 131 -10.96 -10.96 -5.97
CA ILE A 131 -12.03 -10.91 -6.97
C ILE A 131 -11.47 -10.87 -8.41
N LEU A 132 -10.21 -10.44 -8.61
CA LEU A 132 -9.63 -10.27 -9.95
C LEU A 132 -9.61 -11.57 -10.79
N PRO A 133 -9.15 -12.72 -10.26
CA PRO A 133 -9.17 -13.97 -11.02
C PRO A 133 -10.56 -14.52 -11.32
N GLN A 134 -11.62 -14.03 -10.63
CA GLN A 134 -13.00 -14.39 -10.92
C GLN A 134 -13.63 -13.51 -12.00
N HIS A 135 -13.20 -12.25 -12.09
CA HIS A 135 -13.76 -11.28 -13.03
C HIS A 135 -12.95 -11.13 -14.31
N LEU A 136 -11.67 -11.48 -14.31
CA LEU A 136 -10.75 -11.30 -15.42
C LEU A 136 -10.24 -12.65 -15.93
N ASP A 137 -10.06 -12.74 -17.24
CA ASP A 137 -9.36 -13.87 -17.85
C ASP A 137 -7.90 -13.89 -17.38
N SER A 138 -7.27 -15.05 -17.35
CA SER A 138 -5.88 -15.24 -16.87
C SER A 138 -4.87 -14.28 -17.51
N LYS A 139 -5.06 -13.96 -18.80
CA LYS A 139 -4.22 -13.00 -19.56
C LYS A 139 -4.36 -11.55 -19.05
N ASN A 140 -5.46 -11.22 -18.39
CA ASN A 140 -5.78 -9.88 -17.95
C ASN A 140 -5.56 -9.67 -16.44
N VAL A 141 -5.35 -10.74 -15.64
CA VAL A 141 -5.17 -10.65 -14.19
C VAL A 141 -3.97 -9.77 -13.85
N LEU A 142 -2.82 -9.99 -14.48
CA LEU A 142 -1.62 -9.17 -14.24
C LEU A 142 -1.86 -7.69 -14.54
N GLY A 143 -2.51 -7.40 -15.69
CA GLY A 143 -2.85 -6.04 -16.07
C GLY A 143 -3.85 -5.39 -15.12
N GLY A 144 -4.86 -6.14 -14.65
CA GLY A 144 -5.83 -5.71 -13.66
C GLY A 144 -5.19 -5.44 -12.31
N THR A 145 -4.30 -6.33 -11.85
CA THR A 145 -3.53 -6.13 -10.61
C THR A 145 -2.67 -4.87 -10.69
N GLY A 146 -1.96 -4.68 -11.81
CA GLY A 146 -1.14 -3.47 -12.03
C GLY A 146 -1.96 -2.19 -12.01
N LEU A 147 -3.18 -2.20 -12.59
CA LEU A 147 -4.09 -1.05 -12.54
C LEU A 147 -4.60 -0.79 -11.12
N VAL A 148 -4.95 -1.82 -10.36
CA VAL A 148 -5.39 -1.70 -8.96
C VAL A 148 -4.27 -1.08 -8.12
N GLU A 149 -3.02 -1.54 -8.27
CA GLU A 149 -1.87 -0.96 -7.57
C GLU A 149 -1.62 0.49 -7.98
N ALA A 150 -1.52 0.77 -9.29
CA ALA A 150 -1.33 2.11 -9.79
C ALA A 150 -2.44 3.06 -9.30
N GLY A 151 -3.70 2.61 -9.38
CA GLY A 151 -4.85 3.36 -8.89
C GLY A 151 -4.80 3.61 -7.38
N THR A 152 -4.36 2.62 -6.60
CA THR A 152 -4.20 2.77 -5.14
C THR A 152 -3.18 3.86 -4.82
N TYR A 153 -1.99 3.84 -5.44
CA TYR A 153 -0.97 4.86 -5.16
C TYR A 153 -1.37 6.26 -5.64
N LEU A 154 -2.02 6.36 -6.80
CA LEU A 154 -2.55 7.65 -7.26
C LEU A 154 -3.66 8.18 -6.36
N ALA A 155 -4.51 7.30 -5.81
CA ALA A 155 -5.54 7.68 -4.86
C ALA A 155 -4.95 8.10 -3.51
N VAL A 156 -3.94 7.38 -3.01
CA VAL A 156 -3.18 7.75 -1.81
C VAL A 156 -2.58 9.13 -1.96
N LEU A 157 -1.86 9.36 -3.07
CA LEU A 157 -1.26 10.67 -3.38
C LEU A 157 -2.32 11.77 -3.44
N GLY A 158 -3.36 11.56 -4.26
CA GLY A 158 -4.43 12.54 -4.44
C GLY A 158 -5.15 12.86 -3.14
N GLY A 159 -5.48 11.84 -2.33
CA GLY A 159 -6.12 12.00 -1.02
C GLY A 159 -5.21 12.74 -0.03
N THR A 160 -3.91 12.42 -0.01
CA THR A 160 -2.94 13.10 0.86
C THR A 160 -2.78 14.58 0.49
N ILE A 161 -2.61 14.88 -0.80
CA ILE A 161 -2.52 16.28 -1.27
C ILE A 161 -3.81 17.04 -0.97
N ALA A 162 -4.96 16.46 -1.32
CA ALA A 162 -6.25 17.06 -1.04
C ALA A 162 -6.45 17.33 0.46
N GLY A 163 -6.06 16.38 1.31
CA GLY A 163 -6.11 16.52 2.77
C GLY A 163 -5.20 17.60 3.34
N GLY A 164 -4.11 17.94 2.64
CA GLY A 164 -3.21 19.02 3.01
C GLY A 164 -3.64 20.41 2.52
N VAL A 165 -4.37 20.46 1.39
CA VAL A 165 -4.73 21.72 0.73
C VAL A 165 -6.17 22.16 1.03
N ILE A 166 -7.11 21.20 1.11
CA ILE A 166 -8.52 21.52 1.32
C ILE A 166 -8.75 21.89 2.79
N PRO A 167 -9.41 23.04 3.09
CA PRO A 167 -9.77 23.40 4.45
C PRO A 167 -10.62 22.33 5.14
N ALA A 168 -10.38 22.09 6.43
CA ALA A 168 -11.02 21.03 7.20
C ALA A 168 -12.57 21.07 7.17
N ASN A 169 -13.15 22.26 7.17
CA ASN A 169 -14.60 22.46 7.06
C ASN A 169 -15.19 22.01 5.71
N ILE A 170 -14.40 22.01 4.64
CA ILE A 170 -14.80 21.51 3.31
C ILE A 170 -14.56 20.00 3.24
N VAL A 171 -13.45 19.51 3.83
CA VAL A 171 -13.13 18.08 3.89
C VAL A 171 -14.27 17.25 4.46
N VAL A 172 -14.98 17.76 5.47
CA VAL A 172 -16.16 17.11 6.06
C VAL A 172 -17.19 16.71 4.99
N PHE A 173 -17.48 17.59 4.04
CA PHE A 173 -18.43 17.30 2.96
C PHE A 173 -17.81 16.39 1.90
N CYS A 174 -16.52 16.55 1.62
CA CYS A 174 -15.81 15.72 0.65
C CYS A 174 -15.80 14.24 1.08
N ILE A 175 -15.42 13.93 2.33
CA ILE A 175 -15.35 12.55 2.81
C ILE A 175 -16.71 11.86 2.80
N LEU A 176 -17.77 12.60 3.15
CA LEU A 176 -19.15 12.10 3.10
C LEU A 176 -19.61 11.87 1.65
N GLY A 177 -19.35 12.83 0.77
CA GLY A 177 -19.70 12.72 -0.64
C GLY A 177 -19.00 11.55 -1.32
N ILE A 178 -17.69 11.36 -1.06
CA ILE A 178 -16.90 10.25 -1.61
C ILE A 178 -17.41 8.90 -1.07
N ALA A 179 -17.75 8.81 0.23
CA ALA A 179 -18.32 7.59 0.80
C ALA A 179 -19.64 7.20 0.13
N VAL A 180 -20.53 8.17 -0.09
CA VAL A 180 -21.81 7.95 -0.77
C VAL A 180 -21.59 7.54 -2.24
N ILE A 181 -20.74 8.26 -2.98
CA ILE A 181 -20.42 7.93 -4.38
C ILE A 181 -19.79 6.53 -4.45
N GLY A 182 -18.84 6.22 -3.57
CA GLY A 182 -18.19 4.91 -3.48
C GLY A 182 -19.21 3.79 -3.22
N ARG A 183 -20.19 4.03 -2.36
CA ARG A 183 -21.30 3.09 -2.11
C ARG A 183 -22.21 2.89 -3.33
N ILE A 184 -22.52 3.96 -4.04
CA ILE A 184 -23.30 3.88 -5.29
C ILE A 184 -22.55 3.08 -6.36
N VAL A 185 -21.28 3.39 -6.56
CA VAL A 185 -20.44 2.68 -7.56
C VAL A 185 -20.30 1.20 -7.20
N ALA A 186 -20.17 0.86 -5.91
CA ALA A 186 -20.09 -0.52 -5.45
C ALA A 186 -21.32 -1.39 -5.81
N GLN A 187 -22.48 -0.79 -6.06
CA GLN A 187 -23.66 -1.52 -6.55
C GLN A 187 -23.44 -2.14 -7.93
N PHE A 188 -22.61 -1.54 -8.75
CA PHE A 188 -22.34 -1.98 -10.10
C PHE A 188 -21.23 -3.04 -10.19
N VAL A 189 -20.57 -3.38 -9.06
CA VAL A 189 -19.63 -4.50 -9.02
C VAL A 189 -20.39 -5.79 -9.22
N PRO A 190 -20.07 -6.59 -10.26
CA PRO A 190 -20.77 -7.83 -10.54
C PRO A 190 -20.56 -8.85 -9.41
N THR A 191 -21.48 -9.79 -9.30
CA THR A 191 -21.41 -10.89 -8.34
C THR A 191 -20.15 -11.72 -8.52
N ALA A 192 -19.57 -12.13 -7.42
CA ALA A 192 -18.40 -13.01 -7.36
C ALA A 192 -18.67 -14.05 -6.25
N PRO A 193 -19.54 -15.04 -6.52
CA PRO A 193 -19.97 -16.02 -5.54
C PRO A 193 -18.80 -16.87 -5.04
N PRO A 194 -18.90 -17.46 -3.85
CA PRO A 194 -17.92 -18.41 -3.37
C PRO A 194 -17.85 -19.63 -4.28
N GLU A 195 -16.71 -20.31 -4.29
CA GLU A 195 -16.55 -21.55 -5.02
C GLU A 195 -17.44 -22.65 -4.38
N PRO A 196 -17.94 -23.60 -5.18
CA PRO A 196 -18.76 -24.70 -4.66
C PRO A 196 -18.08 -25.43 -3.50
N GLY A 197 -18.79 -25.57 -2.38
CA GLY A 197 -18.27 -26.19 -1.15
C GLY A 197 -17.64 -25.22 -0.14
N SER A 198 -17.29 -24.00 -0.55
CA SER A 198 -16.78 -22.98 0.37
C SER A 198 -17.85 -22.42 1.31
N GLU A 199 -19.11 -22.54 0.97
CA GLU A 199 -20.27 -22.10 1.77
C GLU A 199 -20.34 -22.80 3.13
N THR A 200 -19.79 -24.02 3.25
CA THR A 200 -19.78 -24.83 4.47
C THR A 200 -18.60 -24.54 5.39
N LEU A 201 -17.66 -23.67 4.98
CA LEU A 201 -16.50 -23.32 5.77
C LEU A 201 -16.92 -22.67 7.10
N LYS A 202 -16.43 -23.22 8.21
CA LYS A 202 -16.66 -22.64 9.53
C LYS A 202 -15.76 -21.43 9.72
N ILE A 203 -16.35 -20.29 10.05
CA ILE A 203 -15.64 -19.05 10.38
C ILE A 203 -15.09 -19.20 11.81
N ASP A 204 -13.79 -18.99 11.95
CA ASP A 204 -13.17 -18.91 13.28
C ASP A 204 -13.24 -17.45 13.77
N TRP A 205 -14.10 -17.21 14.74
CA TRP A 205 -14.28 -15.89 15.35
C TRP A 205 -13.18 -15.51 16.34
N ASN A 206 -12.31 -16.45 16.72
CA ASN A 206 -11.13 -16.13 17.51
C ASN A 206 -10.05 -15.53 16.62
N ILE A 207 -9.98 -14.19 16.59
CA ILE A 207 -9.13 -13.40 15.70
C ILE A 207 -7.67 -13.79 15.78
N PHE A 208 -7.14 -14.05 16.99
CA PHE A 208 -5.74 -14.43 17.17
C PHE A 208 -5.47 -15.84 16.65
N ARG A 209 -6.33 -16.81 17.00
CA ARG A 209 -6.22 -18.17 16.52
C ARG A 209 -6.36 -18.22 14.99
N ALA A 210 -7.34 -17.52 14.45
CA ALA A 210 -7.56 -17.41 13.01
C ALA A 210 -6.33 -16.83 12.28
N SER A 211 -5.71 -15.79 12.83
CA SER A 211 -4.50 -15.18 12.26
C SER A 211 -3.30 -16.13 12.27
N ILE A 212 -3.05 -16.79 13.41
CA ILE A 212 -1.96 -17.76 13.53
C ILE A 212 -2.18 -18.95 12.59
N GLN A 213 -3.39 -19.51 12.55
CA GLN A 213 -3.72 -20.62 11.66
C GLN A 213 -3.58 -20.21 10.19
N LEU A 214 -4.07 -19.04 9.83
CA LEU A 214 -3.97 -18.50 8.47
C LEU A 214 -2.52 -18.39 8.01
N VAL A 215 -1.67 -17.78 8.83
CA VAL A 215 -0.25 -17.63 8.54
C VAL A 215 0.41 -19.00 8.41
N ASN A 216 0.20 -19.91 9.38
CA ASN A 216 0.79 -21.24 9.35
C ASN A 216 0.38 -22.04 8.12
N GLN A 217 -0.91 -22.03 7.75
CA GLN A 217 -1.43 -22.74 6.58
C GLN A 217 -0.88 -22.19 5.28
N THR A 218 -0.79 -20.86 5.17
CA THR A 218 -0.32 -20.17 3.95
C THR A 218 1.20 -20.26 3.82
N MET A 219 1.92 -20.02 4.91
CA MET A 219 3.39 -20.00 4.92
C MET A 219 4.01 -21.42 4.85
N HIS A 220 3.24 -22.46 5.06
CA HIS A 220 3.69 -23.85 4.87
C HIS A 220 3.96 -24.16 3.38
N ILE A 221 3.26 -23.49 2.46
CA ILE A 221 3.46 -23.67 1.03
C ILE A 221 4.66 -22.79 0.60
N ARG A 222 5.78 -23.44 0.26
CA ARG A 222 7.07 -22.77 -0.05
C ARG A 222 6.95 -21.62 -1.04
N LYS A 223 6.15 -21.78 -2.10
CA LYS A 223 5.95 -20.73 -3.11
C LYS A 223 5.20 -19.52 -2.56
N LEU A 224 4.17 -19.75 -1.76
CA LEU A 224 3.42 -18.68 -1.11
C LEU A 224 4.29 -17.98 -0.06
N PHE A 225 5.05 -18.75 0.74
CA PHE A 225 6.02 -18.20 1.68
C PHE A 225 6.98 -17.22 0.98
N LEU A 226 7.64 -17.66 -0.08
CA LEU A 226 8.61 -16.83 -0.82
C LEU A 226 7.94 -15.58 -1.42
N ALA A 227 6.74 -15.72 -1.98
CA ALA A 227 6.00 -14.59 -2.55
C ALA A 227 5.60 -13.58 -1.46
N ILE A 228 5.00 -14.05 -0.37
CA ILE A 228 4.54 -13.21 0.75
C ILE A 228 5.72 -12.47 1.39
N VAL A 229 6.80 -13.18 1.70
CA VAL A 229 7.98 -12.53 2.32
C VAL A 229 8.60 -11.51 1.37
N SER A 230 8.69 -11.80 0.07
CA SER A 230 9.17 -10.84 -0.93
C SER A 230 8.29 -9.58 -1.01
N ILE A 231 6.97 -9.74 -1.02
CA ILE A 231 6.01 -8.62 -0.99
C ILE A 231 6.18 -7.83 0.33
N SER A 232 6.37 -8.53 1.44
CA SER A 232 6.54 -7.90 2.76
C SER A 232 7.82 -7.05 2.85
N PHE A 233 8.90 -7.46 2.19
CA PHE A 233 10.10 -6.62 2.05
C PHE A 233 9.79 -5.32 1.31
N PHE A 234 9.02 -5.36 0.22
CA PHE A 234 8.62 -4.15 -0.50
C PHE A 234 7.84 -3.18 0.40
N TRP A 235 6.85 -3.69 1.13
CA TRP A 235 6.06 -2.87 2.04
C TRP A 235 6.88 -2.33 3.22
N GLY A 236 7.80 -3.15 3.76
CA GLY A 236 8.73 -2.72 4.81
C GLY A 236 9.66 -1.60 4.32
N ILE A 237 10.26 -1.76 3.13
CA ILE A 237 11.10 -0.74 2.49
C ILE A 237 10.28 0.54 2.25
N GLY A 238 9.08 0.42 1.68
CA GLY A 238 8.21 1.55 1.42
C GLY A 238 7.82 2.32 2.69
N ALA A 239 7.53 1.60 3.78
CA ALA A 239 7.20 2.20 5.07
C ALA A 239 8.41 2.98 5.67
N VAL A 240 9.61 2.40 5.60
CA VAL A 240 10.83 3.06 6.05
C VAL A 240 11.12 4.30 5.22
N LEU A 241 11.07 4.22 3.89
CA LEU A 241 11.29 5.37 3.01
C LEU A 241 10.29 6.50 3.30
N ALA A 242 9.00 6.17 3.40
CA ALA A 242 7.97 7.16 3.71
C ALA A 242 8.19 7.84 5.07
N ALA A 243 8.65 7.09 6.08
CA ALA A 243 8.98 7.62 7.40
C ALA A 243 10.25 8.49 7.38
N GLN A 244 11.21 8.17 6.52
CA GLN A 244 12.48 8.88 6.44
C GLN A 244 12.45 10.13 5.54
N PHE A 245 11.50 10.25 4.62
CA PHE A 245 11.46 11.42 3.71
C PHE A 245 11.40 12.76 4.46
N PRO A 246 10.53 12.99 5.46
CA PRO A 246 10.50 14.28 6.15
C PRO A 246 11.82 14.64 6.84
N PRO A 247 12.45 13.79 7.68
CA PRO A 247 13.73 14.10 8.31
C PRO A 247 14.88 14.22 7.30
N LEU A 248 14.91 13.40 6.23
CA LEU A 248 15.91 13.47 5.19
C LEU A 248 15.82 14.81 4.43
N VAL A 249 14.63 15.21 4.04
CA VAL A 249 14.41 16.49 3.34
C VAL A 249 14.80 17.68 4.23
N LYS A 250 14.39 17.66 5.50
CA LYS A 250 14.65 18.76 6.42
C LYS A 250 16.11 18.84 6.83
N ASN A 251 16.69 17.74 7.27
CA ASN A 251 17.97 17.74 7.96
C ASN A 251 19.16 17.58 7.00
N GLU A 252 19.01 16.77 5.93
CA GLU A 252 20.09 16.52 4.98
C GLU A 252 20.03 17.47 3.78
N LEU A 253 18.82 17.77 3.29
CA LEU A 253 18.65 18.59 2.09
C LEU A 253 18.33 20.07 2.39
N SER A 254 18.13 20.45 3.64
CA SER A 254 17.73 21.80 4.05
C SER A 254 16.52 22.32 3.28
N ALA A 255 15.49 21.47 3.10
CA ALA A 255 14.29 21.78 2.33
C ALA A 255 13.01 21.67 3.19
N ASP A 256 11.96 22.31 2.76
CA ASP A 256 10.71 22.40 3.51
C ASP A 256 9.81 21.16 3.32
N LYS A 257 8.66 21.16 4.02
CA LYS A 257 7.67 20.07 3.98
C LYS A 257 7.07 19.82 2.59
N GLU A 258 7.09 20.84 1.73
CA GLU A 258 6.55 20.73 0.37
C GLU A 258 7.45 19.86 -0.49
N VAL A 259 8.78 19.90 -0.26
CA VAL A 259 9.74 19.02 -0.92
C VAL A 259 9.55 17.56 -0.45
N ALA A 260 9.25 17.33 0.84
CA ALA A 260 8.90 16.00 1.32
C ALA A 260 7.62 15.46 0.64
N SER A 261 6.64 16.34 0.42
CA SER A 261 5.43 16.01 -0.33
C SER A 261 5.73 15.71 -1.80
N LEU A 262 6.66 16.44 -2.42
CA LEU A 262 7.16 16.14 -3.76
C LEU A 262 7.80 14.75 -3.83
N PHE A 263 8.58 14.35 -2.84
CA PHE A 263 9.19 13.02 -2.79
C PHE A 263 8.12 11.92 -2.76
N LEU A 264 7.08 12.07 -1.93
CA LEU A 264 5.94 11.16 -1.90
C LEU A 264 5.17 11.13 -3.23
N ALA A 265 5.05 12.29 -3.90
CA ALA A 265 4.41 12.41 -5.20
C ALA A 265 5.18 11.64 -6.27
N VAL A 266 6.49 11.88 -6.38
CA VAL A 266 7.38 11.20 -7.32
C VAL A 266 7.37 9.70 -7.07
N PHE A 267 7.43 9.28 -5.81
CA PHE A 267 7.38 7.87 -5.40
C PHE A 267 6.06 7.21 -5.84
N SER A 268 4.93 7.85 -5.59
CA SER A 268 3.61 7.32 -5.95
C SER A 268 3.41 7.21 -7.47
N ILE A 269 3.85 8.24 -8.21
CA ILE A 269 3.80 8.26 -9.69
C ILE A 269 4.69 7.15 -10.25
N GLY A 270 5.90 6.98 -9.72
CA GLY A 270 6.83 5.94 -10.18
C GLY A 270 6.29 4.54 -9.95
N ILE A 271 5.70 4.25 -8.78
CA ILE A 271 5.05 2.95 -8.54
C ILE A 271 3.92 2.73 -9.54
N ALA A 272 3.09 3.73 -9.81
CA ALA A 272 2.02 3.62 -10.80
C ALA A 272 2.56 3.31 -12.20
N ILE A 273 3.64 3.97 -12.62
CA ILE A 273 4.33 3.70 -13.90
C ILE A 273 4.87 2.26 -13.93
N GLY A 274 5.61 1.85 -12.89
CA GLY A 274 6.21 0.51 -12.79
C GLY A 274 5.16 -0.59 -12.79
N SER A 275 4.06 -0.39 -12.07
CA SER A 275 2.94 -1.31 -11.97
C SER A 275 2.27 -1.59 -13.32
N VAL A 276 2.22 -0.59 -14.20
CA VAL A 276 1.67 -0.74 -15.55
C VAL A 276 2.74 -1.27 -16.53
N ALA A 277 3.99 -0.84 -16.38
CA ALA A 277 5.09 -1.19 -17.28
C ALA A 277 5.42 -2.69 -17.25
N VAL A 278 5.40 -3.31 -16.06
CA VAL A 278 5.74 -4.74 -15.90
C VAL A 278 4.81 -5.66 -16.68
N ASN A 279 3.53 -5.29 -16.84
CA ASN A 279 2.57 -6.06 -17.64
C ASN A 279 2.99 -6.15 -19.12
N ARG A 280 3.62 -5.11 -19.66
CA ARG A 280 4.14 -5.13 -21.04
C ARG A 280 5.33 -6.06 -21.17
N LEU A 281 6.26 -6.02 -20.21
CA LEU A 281 7.46 -6.87 -20.22
C LEU A 281 7.10 -8.36 -20.11
N LEU A 282 6.06 -8.68 -19.33
CA LEU A 282 5.56 -10.04 -19.15
C LEU A 282 4.52 -10.46 -20.19
N MET A 283 4.16 -9.58 -21.13
CA MET A 283 3.15 -9.85 -22.17
C MET A 283 1.84 -10.41 -21.61
N GLY A 284 1.46 -9.98 -20.40
CA GLY A 284 0.27 -10.43 -19.68
C GLY A 284 0.43 -11.74 -18.91
N ALA A 285 1.57 -12.43 -19.02
CA ALA A 285 1.80 -13.66 -18.27
C ALA A 285 2.07 -13.36 -16.78
N VAL A 286 1.50 -14.18 -15.91
CA VAL A 286 1.77 -14.10 -14.47
C VAL A 286 3.08 -14.84 -14.16
N SER A 287 4.15 -14.08 -13.96
CA SER A 287 5.47 -14.63 -13.69
C SER A 287 6.30 -13.67 -12.85
N ALA A 288 7.00 -14.20 -11.85
CA ALA A 288 7.93 -13.45 -11.02
C ALA A 288 9.32 -13.24 -11.69
N ARG A 289 9.48 -13.61 -12.96
CA ARG A 289 10.76 -13.64 -13.68
C ARG A 289 11.57 -12.35 -13.59
N TYR A 290 10.91 -11.20 -13.65
CA TYR A 290 11.59 -9.89 -13.59
C TYR A 290 11.70 -9.33 -12.18
N SER A 291 11.06 -9.93 -11.17
CA SER A 291 11.09 -9.43 -9.79
C SER A 291 12.50 -9.34 -9.21
N PRO A 292 13.42 -10.34 -9.37
CA PRO A 292 14.78 -10.21 -8.86
C PRO A 292 15.54 -9.04 -9.49
N ALA A 293 15.45 -8.87 -10.80
CA ALA A 293 16.12 -7.78 -11.51
C ALA A 293 15.56 -6.42 -11.11
N SER A 294 14.24 -6.32 -10.93
CA SER A 294 13.57 -5.08 -10.52
C SER A 294 14.00 -4.63 -9.13
N VAL A 295 14.07 -5.55 -8.14
CA VAL A 295 14.48 -5.15 -6.79
C VAL A 295 15.99 -4.88 -6.69
N ILE A 296 16.82 -5.50 -7.53
CA ILE A 296 18.24 -5.12 -7.65
C ILE A 296 18.35 -3.69 -8.22
N ALA A 297 17.62 -3.37 -9.29
CA ALA A 297 17.59 -2.01 -9.83
C ALA A 297 17.11 -1.00 -8.78
N MET A 298 16.08 -1.34 -7.98
CA MET A 298 15.65 -0.53 -6.85
C MET A 298 16.80 -0.28 -5.87
N GLY A 299 17.56 -1.33 -5.49
CA GLY A 299 18.72 -1.22 -4.59
C GLY A 299 19.82 -0.32 -5.15
N VAL A 300 20.10 -0.38 -6.46
CA VAL A 300 21.08 0.50 -7.12
C VAL A 300 20.67 1.96 -7.00
N PHE A 301 19.41 2.31 -7.30
CA PHE A 301 18.91 3.67 -7.13
C PHE A 301 18.89 4.11 -5.67
N VAL A 302 18.65 3.21 -4.71
CA VAL A 302 18.75 3.53 -3.27
C VAL A 302 20.19 3.88 -2.88
N VAL A 303 21.18 3.15 -3.39
CA VAL A 303 22.60 3.46 -3.15
C VAL A 303 23.00 4.78 -3.80
N ASP A 304 22.50 5.07 -5.02
CA ASP A 304 22.76 6.35 -5.68
C ASP A 304 22.09 7.52 -4.95
N LEU A 305 20.88 7.32 -4.44
CA LEU A 305 20.20 8.28 -3.57
C LEU A 305 21.00 8.55 -2.28
N TRP A 306 21.49 7.49 -1.60
CA TRP A 306 22.38 7.63 -0.45
C TRP A 306 23.61 8.47 -0.79
N TRP A 307 24.29 8.16 -1.91
CA TRP A 307 25.45 8.92 -2.38
C TRP A 307 25.09 10.38 -2.65
N SER A 308 24.00 10.64 -3.34
CA SER A 308 23.52 11.99 -3.67
C SER A 308 23.20 12.82 -2.43
N VAL A 309 22.59 12.20 -1.41
CA VAL A 309 22.26 12.87 -0.15
C VAL A 309 23.49 13.14 0.70
N THR A 310 24.38 12.16 0.84
CA THR A 310 25.60 12.33 1.67
C THR A 310 26.61 13.33 1.08
N HIS A 311 26.56 13.56 -0.23
CA HIS A 311 27.39 14.56 -0.91
C HIS A 311 26.62 15.83 -1.25
N TRP A 312 25.47 16.04 -0.60
CA TRP A 312 24.68 17.25 -0.80
C TRP A 312 25.37 18.46 -0.14
N THR A 313 25.70 19.47 -0.96
CA THR A 313 26.44 20.67 -0.53
C THR A 313 25.57 21.93 -0.47
N ASN A 314 24.33 21.86 -0.93
CA ASN A 314 23.45 23.03 -1.02
C ASN A 314 22.73 23.26 0.30
N THR A 315 23.49 23.58 1.37
CA THR A 315 22.94 23.94 2.66
C THR A 315 22.69 25.45 2.73
N SER A 316 21.53 25.83 3.25
CA SER A 316 21.12 27.22 3.44
C SER A 316 20.77 27.48 4.90
N PRO A 317 20.94 28.70 5.42
CA PRO A 317 20.44 29.06 6.76
C PRO A 317 18.91 28.93 6.89
N GLY A 318 18.18 28.93 5.77
CA GLY A 318 16.73 28.67 5.69
C GLY A 318 16.42 27.40 4.92
N LEU A 319 15.17 26.94 4.98
CA LEU A 319 14.72 25.79 4.22
C LEU A 319 14.39 26.22 2.79
N HIS A 320 14.86 25.43 1.81
CA HIS A 320 14.54 25.64 0.40
C HIS A 320 13.07 25.31 0.12
N SER A 321 12.38 26.23 -0.54
CA SER A 321 11.05 25.96 -1.09
C SER A 321 11.13 24.92 -2.22
N ILE A 322 9.98 24.38 -2.63
CA ILE A 322 9.94 23.43 -3.76
C ILE A 322 10.52 24.02 -5.05
N TRP A 323 10.27 25.32 -5.31
CA TRP A 323 10.76 25.99 -6.50
C TRP A 323 12.28 26.22 -6.43
N ASP A 324 12.81 26.59 -5.27
CA ASP A 324 14.25 26.74 -5.08
C ASP A 324 14.95 25.39 -5.19
N PHE A 325 14.40 24.35 -4.53
CA PHE A 325 14.98 23.01 -4.51
C PHE A 325 15.16 22.41 -5.91
N ILE A 326 14.15 22.52 -6.78
CA ILE A 326 14.18 21.94 -8.13
C ILE A 326 15.34 22.48 -8.98
N TRP A 327 15.76 23.72 -8.74
CA TRP A 327 16.84 24.36 -9.48
C TRP A 327 18.22 24.19 -8.85
N LEU A 328 18.30 23.57 -7.66
CA LEU A 328 19.60 23.29 -7.02
C LEU A 328 20.38 22.22 -7.79
N PRO A 329 21.72 22.38 -7.90
CA PRO A 329 22.58 21.34 -8.43
C PRO A 329 22.40 20.01 -7.67
N GLY A 330 22.16 18.93 -8.39
CA GLY A 330 21.94 17.60 -7.80
C GLY A 330 20.48 17.25 -7.46
N ALA A 331 19.56 18.20 -7.36
CA ALA A 331 18.15 17.94 -7.03
C ALA A 331 17.48 16.98 -8.02
N TRP A 332 17.71 17.16 -9.32
CA TRP A 332 17.17 16.27 -10.34
C TRP A 332 17.70 14.84 -10.25
N ARG A 333 18.95 14.65 -9.82
CA ARG A 333 19.50 13.31 -9.58
C ARG A 333 18.72 12.60 -8.47
N ILE A 334 18.46 13.27 -7.34
CA ILE A 334 17.64 12.76 -6.23
C ILE A 334 16.23 12.41 -6.71
N LEU A 335 15.60 13.26 -7.51
CA LEU A 335 14.24 13.00 -8.05
C LEU A 335 14.23 11.81 -9.03
N ILE A 336 15.28 11.66 -9.84
CA ILE A 336 15.44 10.51 -10.76
C ILE A 336 15.66 9.23 -9.97
N ASP A 337 16.46 9.26 -8.89
CA ASP A 337 16.68 8.11 -8.02
C ASP A 337 15.37 7.67 -7.36
N LEU A 338 14.61 8.61 -6.81
CA LEU A 338 13.29 8.32 -6.24
C LEU A 338 12.32 7.74 -7.26
N LEU A 339 12.31 8.28 -8.46
CA LEU A 339 11.49 7.75 -9.56
C LEU A 339 11.95 6.35 -9.96
N GLY A 340 13.25 6.11 -10.06
CA GLY A 340 13.85 4.80 -10.35
C GLY A 340 13.52 3.76 -9.28
N ILE A 341 13.67 4.12 -8.00
CA ILE A 341 13.30 3.27 -6.85
C ILE A 341 11.83 2.84 -6.96
N SER A 342 10.96 3.80 -7.20
CA SER A 342 9.52 3.57 -7.19
C SER A 342 9.02 2.81 -8.43
N ILE A 343 9.54 3.09 -9.62
CA ILE A 343 9.24 2.30 -10.84
C ILE A 343 9.68 0.86 -10.64
N ALA A 344 10.92 0.65 -10.20
CA ALA A 344 11.45 -0.69 -9.93
C ALA A 344 10.64 -1.43 -8.85
N GLY A 345 10.21 -0.72 -7.81
CA GLY A 345 9.34 -1.24 -6.77
C GLY A 345 7.97 -1.70 -7.29
N GLY A 346 7.33 -0.92 -8.14
CA GLY A 346 6.07 -1.30 -8.81
C GLY A 346 6.24 -2.52 -9.73
N MET A 347 7.34 -2.57 -10.50
CA MET A 347 7.68 -3.73 -11.33
C MET A 347 8.00 -4.98 -10.52
N PHE A 348 8.51 -4.82 -9.30
CA PHE A 348 8.79 -5.92 -8.38
C PHE A 348 7.51 -6.50 -7.77
N VAL A 349 6.63 -5.66 -7.22
CA VAL A 349 5.53 -6.11 -6.38
C VAL A 349 4.32 -6.62 -7.15
N VAL A 350 4.01 -6.04 -8.31
CA VAL A 350 2.79 -6.38 -9.08
C VAL A 350 2.76 -7.83 -9.57
N PRO A 351 3.84 -8.38 -10.15
CA PRO A 351 3.86 -9.79 -10.54
C PRO A 351 3.70 -10.74 -9.36
N LEU A 352 4.25 -10.37 -8.19
CA LEU A 352 4.15 -11.18 -6.98
C LEU A 352 2.71 -11.23 -6.45
N TYR A 353 1.97 -10.10 -6.47
CA TYR A 353 0.54 -10.10 -6.13
C TYR A 353 -0.29 -10.92 -7.12
N ALA A 354 -0.04 -10.77 -8.42
CA ALA A 354 -0.72 -11.55 -9.43
C ALA A 354 -0.42 -13.05 -9.25
N PHE A 355 0.83 -13.41 -8.98
CA PHE A 355 1.25 -14.77 -8.67
C PHE A 355 0.52 -15.31 -7.43
N LEU A 356 0.48 -14.54 -6.35
CA LEU A 356 -0.17 -14.92 -5.10
C LEU A 356 -1.66 -15.26 -5.30
N THR A 357 -2.36 -14.51 -6.16
CA THR A 357 -3.80 -14.69 -6.40
C THR A 357 -4.14 -15.77 -7.42
N THR A 358 -3.18 -16.20 -8.23
CA THR A 358 -3.38 -17.21 -9.28
C THR A 358 -2.78 -18.58 -8.96
N THR A 359 -1.88 -18.67 -7.98
CA THR A 359 -1.22 -19.93 -7.59
C THR A 359 -2.12 -20.82 -6.72
N VAL A 360 -3.09 -20.21 -6.02
CA VAL A 360 -4.03 -20.94 -5.14
C VAL A 360 -5.39 -21.10 -5.81
N PRO A 361 -6.18 -22.11 -5.41
CA PRO A 361 -7.58 -22.21 -5.82
C PRO A 361 -8.34 -20.93 -5.48
N LYS A 362 -9.33 -20.59 -6.31
CA LYS A 362 -10.15 -19.39 -6.13
C LYS A 362 -10.85 -19.34 -4.77
N SER A 363 -11.15 -20.51 -4.18
CA SER A 363 -11.71 -20.65 -2.82
C SER A 363 -10.77 -20.22 -1.70
N GLU A 364 -9.47 -20.12 -1.94
CA GLU A 364 -8.46 -19.78 -0.94
C GLU A 364 -7.79 -18.44 -1.20
N THR A 365 -8.11 -17.78 -2.32
CA THR A 365 -7.44 -16.57 -2.76
C THR A 365 -7.58 -15.43 -1.74
N ALA A 366 -8.79 -15.24 -1.18
CA ALA A 366 -9.01 -14.15 -0.23
C ALA A 366 -8.24 -14.38 1.08
N ARG A 367 -8.19 -15.62 1.58
CA ARG A 367 -7.38 -15.98 2.75
C ARG A 367 -5.89 -15.80 2.51
N THR A 368 -5.41 -16.18 1.33
CA THR A 368 -4.00 -16.03 0.96
C THR A 368 -3.60 -14.55 0.91
N VAL A 369 -4.44 -13.70 0.33
CA VAL A 369 -4.21 -12.23 0.33
C VAL A 369 -4.32 -11.66 1.74
N ALA A 370 -5.21 -12.18 2.59
CA ALA A 370 -5.32 -11.78 3.99
C ALA A 370 -4.06 -12.13 4.79
N ALA A 371 -3.49 -13.34 4.58
CA ALA A 371 -2.21 -13.73 5.17
C ALA A 371 -1.09 -12.79 4.73
N ASN A 372 -1.02 -12.49 3.44
CA ASN A 372 -0.07 -11.52 2.91
C ASN A 372 -0.22 -10.14 3.57
N SER A 373 -1.45 -9.63 3.71
CA SER A 373 -1.71 -8.33 4.36
C SER A 373 -1.27 -8.33 5.83
N LEU A 374 -1.50 -9.41 6.55
CA LEU A 374 -1.08 -9.59 7.94
C LEU A 374 0.45 -9.55 8.07
N VAL A 375 1.16 -10.33 7.24
CA VAL A 375 2.63 -10.40 7.26
C VAL A 375 3.24 -9.06 6.82
N ASN A 376 2.66 -8.42 5.80
CA ASN A 376 3.09 -7.09 5.35
C ASN A 376 2.98 -6.04 6.48
N SER A 377 1.86 -6.00 7.19
CA SER A 377 1.66 -5.07 8.31
C SER A 377 2.69 -5.31 9.41
N GLY A 378 2.97 -6.56 9.73
CA GLY A 378 4.04 -6.94 10.67
C GLY A 378 5.42 -6.49 10.18
N ALA A 379 5.73 -6.71 8.90
CA ALA A 379 7.01 -6.31 8.31
C ALA A 379 7.19 -4.79 8.29
N MET A 380 6.14 -4.04 7.95
CA MET A 380 6.16 -2.57 7.97
C MET A 380 6.50 -2.04 9.37
N VAL A 381 5.81 -2.52 10.40
CA VAL A 381 6.06 -2.13 11.79
C VAL A 381 7.49 -2.52 12.22
N ALA A 382 7.89 -3.76 11.99
CA ALA A 382 9.21 -4.27 12.36
C ALA A 382 10.33 -3.50 11.67
N SER A 383 10.22 -3.24 10.37
CA SER A 383 11.22 -2.49 9.60
C SER A 383 11.33 -1.05 10.08
N THR A 384 10.20 -0.38 10.31
CA THR A 384 10.19 1.01 10.79
C THR A 384 10.76 1.12 12.20
N MET A 385 10.40 0.20 13.10
CA MET A 385 10.96 0.16 14.46
C MET A 385 12.47 -0.13 14.46
N MET A 386 12.92 -1.07 13.63
CA MET A 386 14.32 -1.42 13.49
C MET A 386 15.13 -0.19 13.04
N VAL A 387 14.73 0.46 11.96
CA VAL A 387 15.44 1.65 11.45
C VAL A 387 15.34 2.81 12.43
N GLY A 388 14.17 3.06 13.02
CA GLY A 388 13.99 4.08 14.05
C GLY A 388 14.88 3.85 15.26
N GLY A 389 15.05 2.61 15.72
CA GLY A 389 15.96 2.23 16.80
C GLY A 389 17.43 2.46 16.42
N LEU A 390 17.82 2.15 15.19
CA LEU A 390 19.19 2.38 14.71
C LEU A 390 19.53 3.88 14.62
N VAL A 391 18.57 4.70 14.21
CA VAL A 391 18.75 6.17 14.23
C VAL A 391 18.96 6.69 15.65
N GLN A 392 18.27 6.14 16.66
CA GLN A 392 18.46 6.53 18.07
C GLN A 392 19.86 6.16 18.61
N VAL A 393 20.50 5.12 18.08
CA VAL A 393 21.87 4.74 18.48
C VAL A 393 22.96 5.39 17.61
N GLY A 394 22.59 6.37 16.76
CA GLY A 394 23.52 7.23 16.05
C GLY A 394 23.70 6.93 14.55
N VAL A 395 22.91 6.03 13.97
CA VAL A 395 22.88 5.87 12.52
C VAL A 395 22.21 7.10 11.89
N THR A 396 22.86 7.73 10.92
CA THR A 396 22.26 8.90 10.25
C THR A 396 21.03 8.50 9.42
N VAL A 397 20.16 9.46 9.14
CA VAL A 397 19.00 9.24 8.26
C VAL A 397 19.46 8.81 6.87
N ALA A 398 20.52 9.42 6.35
CA ALA A 398 21.13 9.03 5.08
C ALA A 398 21.67 7.60 5.13
N ASP A 399 22.43 7.20 6.14
CA ASP A 399 22.98 5.83 6.23
C ASP A 399 21.90 4.76 6.41
N SER A 400 20.71 5.11 6.92
CA SER A 400 19.58 4.21 6.96
C SER A 400 19.14 3.72 5.57
N LEU A 401 19.44 4.47 4.50
CA LEU A 401 19.19 4.05 3.11
C LEU A 401 20.04 2.83 2.72
N LEU A 402 21.25 2.67 3.27
CA LEU A 402 22.07 1.48 3.02
C LEU A 402 21.46 0.21 3.61
N ILE A 403 20.72 0.33 4.73
CA ILE A 403 19.97 -0.80 5.30
C ILE A 403 18.85 -1.23 4.34
N ILE A 404 18.19 -0.25 3.72
CA ILE A 404 17.19 -0.51 2.68
C ILE A 404 17.83 -1.22 1.47
N ALA A 405 18.99 -0.74 1.02
CA ALA A 405 19.73 -1.38 -0.08
C ALA A 405 20.13 -2.85 0.25
N ALA A 406 20.57 -3.11 1.49
CA ALA A 406 20.82 -4.47 1.96
C ALA A 406 19.54 -5.32 1.97
N GLY A 407 18.41 -4.75 2.37
CA GLY A 407 17.09 -5.39 2.28
C GLY A 407 16.72 -5.76 0.83
N CYS A 408 17.06 -4.92 -0.16
CA CYS A 408 16.87 -5.23 -1.58
C CYS A 408 17.63 -6.47 -2.04
N ILE A 409 18.86 -6.70 -1.52
CA ILE A 409 19.64 -7.91 -1.83
C ILE A 409 18.92 -9.16 -1.30
N VAL A 410 18.41 -9.10 -0.07
CA VAL A 410 17.65 -10.20 0.52
C VAL A 410 16.36 -10.47 -0.28
N ALA A 411 15.63 -9.42 -0.64
CA ALA A 411 14.41 -9.54 -1.45
C ALA A 411 14.70 -10.10 -2.86
N ALA A 412 15.86 -9.73 -3.47
CA ALA A 412 16.31 -10.28 -4.75
C ALA A 412 16.59 -11.79 -4.65
N TRP A 413 17.27 -12.20 -3.60
CA TRP A 413 17.53 -13.61 -3.34
C TRP A 413 16.26 -14.43 -3.14
N LEU A 414 15.31 -13.93 -2.33
CA LEU A 414 14.03 -14.58 -2.09
C LEU A 414 13.18 -14.70 -3.35
N SER A 415 13.09 -13.63 -4.14
CA SER A 415 12.35 -13.64 -5.40
C SER A 415 13.01 -14.52 -6.47
N TRP A 416 14.34 -14.63 -6.47
CA TRP A 416 15.05 -15.58 -7.32
C TRP A 416 14.75 -17.05 -6.93
N LEU A 417 14.69 -17.36 -5.63
CA LEU A 417 14.27 -18.68 -5.16
C LEU A 417 12.83 -18.99 -5.60
N LEU A 418 11.94 -17.98 -5.61
CA LEU A 418 10.57 -18.12 -6.09
C LEU A 418 10.53 -18.47 -7.59
N VAL A 419 11.32 -17.80 -8.41
CA VAL A 419 11.43 -18.09 -9.85
C VAL A 419 11.87 -19.52 -10.06
N LYS A 420 12.94 -19.97 -9.39
CA LYS A 420 13.42 -21.37 -9.47
C LYS A 420 12.34 -22.39 -9.05
N ALA A 421 11.58 -22.10 -8.00
CA ALA A 421 10.52 -22.99 -7.57
C ALA A 421 9.36 -23.05 -8.59
N GLY A 422 9.15 -22.00 -9.37
CA GLY A 422 8.19 -21.96 -10.48
C GLY A 422 8.62 -22.80 -11.69
N ASP A 423 9.90 -22.70 -12.07
CA ASP A 423 10.45 -23.39 -13.24
C ASP A 423 10.51 -24.92 -13.04
N GLN A 424 10.75 -25.38 -11.80
CA GLN A 424 10.79 -26.82 -11.47
C GLN A 424 9.45 -27.53 -11.71
N ASP A 425 8.31 -26.88 -11.44
CA ASP A 425 7.00 -27.48 -11.69
C ASP A 425 6.67 -27.60 -13.20
N MET A 426 7.12 -26.64 -14.00
CA MET A 426 6.92 -26.72 -15.45
C MET A 426 7.71 -27.87 -16.09
N SER A 427 8.89 -28.20 -15.57
CA SER A 427 9.70 -29.31 -16.04
C SER A 427 9.12 -30.69 -15.67
N ILE A 428 8.38 -30.80 -14.55
CA ILE A 428 7.73 -32.04 -14.10
C ILE A 428 6.46 -32.34 -14.92
N HIS A 429 5.79 -31.32 -15.44
CA HIS A 429 4.55 -31.48 -16.24
C HIS A 429 4.80 -31.55 -17.75
N SER A 430 6.03 -31.33 -18.21
CA SER A 430 6.45 -31.41 -19.63
C SER A 430 7.24 -32.68 -19.97
N GLY A 431 7.53 -33.54 -19.02
CA GLY A 431 8.15 -34.88 -19.17
C GLY A 431 7.11 -35.98 -18.91
#